data_d25a4fccafe6caebcd2fa0bc37412ae0
#
_entry.id   d25a4fccafe6caebcd2fa0bc37412ae0
#
_cell.length_a   1.000
_cell.length_b   1.000
_cell.length_c   1.000
_cell.angle_alpha   90.00
_cell.angle_beta   90.00
_cell.angle_gamma   90.00
#
_symmetry.space_group_name_H-M   'P 1'
#
loop_
_entity.id
_entity.type
_entity.pdbx_description
1 polymer ?
#
loop_
_entity_poly.entity_id
_entity_poly.type
_entity_poly.pdbx_seq_one_letter_code
_entity_poly.pdbx_strand_id
1 'polypeptide(L)'
;MNKTYTLNNGVQIPAVGFGTYKAADGKSADVIKAAIGSGYRYFDTASFYGTETYLAEAIRQSGLPRKDFFIASKLWKTEMGYENARDAFRRTLENLETDYLDLYLIHWPLPEPGYENWKELDRETWRALEELYAEGKIRAIGLSNFLPHHIENILAGCTVRPAVDQIEYHPGYSQEAAVQYCKENGILVQAWSPIGRSRVLKDPLVCELAAKYRVSPAQICLKFAVQRGIVPLPKSSSPERMKQNMDLFSFEMEQEDIWRLATMPQSGWSGEHPDQERVYF
;
A
#
# COMPACT_ATOMS: atom_id res chain seq x y z
N MET A 1 -4.71 -13.72 -16.51
CA MET A 1 -4.92 -14.18 -15.11
C MET A 1 -4.33 -13.11 -14.20
N ASN A 2 -5.10 -12.57 -13.26
CA ASN A 2 -4.56 -11.68 -12.26
C ASN A 2 -3.62 -12.50 -11.35
N LYS A 3 -2.32 -12.18 -11.35
CA LYS A 3 -1.38 -12.80 -10.42
C LYS A 3 -1.72 -12.36 -8.99
N THR A 4 -1.57 -13.29 -8.04
CA THR A 4 -1.74 -13.03 -6.60
C THR A 4 -0.49 -13.44 -5.84
N TYR A 5 -0.29 -12.85 -4.67
CA TYR A 5 0.65 -13.33 -3.66
C TYR A 5 -0.12 -13.98 -2.51
N THR A 6 0.52 -14.87 -1.78
CA THR A 6 -0.03 -15.49 -0.58
C THR A 6 0.59 -14.82 0.64
N LEU A 7 -0.24 -14.23 1.50
CA LEU A 7 0.19 -13.66 2.78
C LEU A 7 0.57 -14.77 3.77
N ASN A 8 1.29 -14.44 4.84
CA ASN A 8 1.74 -15.39 5.86
C ASN A 8 0.60 -16.11 6.59
N ASN A 9 -0.63 -15.59 6.52
CA ASN A 9 -1.84 -16.19 7.06
C ASN A 9 -2.70 -16.94 6.00
N GLY A 10 -2.19 -17.11 4.78
CA GLY A 10 -2.84 -17.83 3.68
C GLY A 10 -3.80 -17.00 2.81
N VAL A 11 -4.07 -15.75 3.17
CA VAL A 11 -4.93 -14.86 2.36
C VAL A 11 -4.25 -14.54 1.03
N GLN A 12 -5.02 -14.61 -0.06
CA GLN A 12 -4.55 -14.24 -1.40
C GLN A 12 -4.77 -12.75 -1.63
N ILE A 13 -3.70 -12.03 -2.01
CA ILE A 13 -3.74 -10.61 -2.34
C ILE A 13 -3.36 -10.39 -3.81
N PRO A 14 -4.10 -9.56 -4.59
CA PRO A 14 -3.71 -9.25 -5.97
C PRO A 14 -2.34 -8.60 -6.05
N ALA A 15 -1.56 -8.97 -7.05
CA ALA A 15 -0.18 -8.50 -7.22
C ALA A 15 -0.06 -7.01 -7.62
N VAL A 16 -1.18 -6.35 -7.95
CA VAL A 16 -1.27 -4.91 -8.24
C VAL A 16 -2.55 -4.37 -7.65
N GLY A 17 -2.48 -3.27 -6.89
CA GLY A 17 -3.65 -2.58 -6.37
C GLY A 17 -3.79 -1.16 -6.94
N PHE A 18 -4.88 -0.50 -6.63
CA PHE A 18 -5.15 0.90 -6.96
C PHE A 18 -5.17 1.74 -5.69
N GLY A 19 -4.23 2.70 -5.60
CA GLY A 19 -4.22 3.66 -4.49
C GLY A 19 -5.28 4.74 -4.68
N THR A 20 -6.11 4.99 -3.67
CA THR A 20 -7.18 6.00 -3.75
C THR A 20 -6.79 7.37 -3.23
N TYR A 21 -5.59 7.56 -2.70
CA TYR A 21 -5.13 8.88 -2.26
C TYR A 21 -5.22 9.91 -3.38
N LYS A 22 -5.96 11.00 -3.16
CA LYS A 22 -6.28 12.03 -4.17
C LYS A 22 -6.97 11.47 -5.43
N ALA A 23 -7.67 10.35 -5.34
CA ALA A 23 -8.41 9.79 -6.47
C ALA A 23 -9.79 10.44 -6.67
N ALA A 24 -10.42 10.93 -5.61
CA ALA A 24 -11.74 11.52 -5.65
C ALA A 24 -11.76 13.06 -5.69
N ASP A 25 -10.62 13.74 -5.45
CA ASP A 25 -10.52 15.21 -5.31
C ASP A 25 -11.65 15.82 -4.44
N GLY A 26 -12.22 15.02 -3.52
CA GLY A 26 -13.34 15.39 -2.66
C GLY A 26 -14.69 15.61 -3.37
N LYS A 27 -14.86 15.19 -4.63
CA LYS A 27 -16.03 15.56 -5.43
C LYS A 27 -16.75 14.41 -6.14
N SER A 28 -16.07 13.30 -6.46
CA SER A 28 -16.66 12.27 -7.32
C SER A 28 -15.96 10.91 -7.20
N ALA A 29 -16.74 9.83 -7.32
CA ALA A 29 -16.24 8.46 -7.42
C ALA A 29 -15.73 8.08 -8.83
N ASP A 30 -15.73 8.98 -9.80
CA ASP A 30 -15.54 8.66 -11.22
C ASP A 30 -14.16 8.05 -11.53
N VAL A 31 -13.10 8.51 -10.86
CA VAL A 31 -11.76 7.94 -11.01
C VAL A 31 -11.72 6.50 -10.50
N ILE A 32 -12.38 6.23 -9.37
CA ILE A 32 -12.44 4.88 -8.79
C ILE A 32 -13.31 3.95 -9.67
N LYS A 33 -14.44 4.46 -10.19
CA LYS A 33 -15.27 3.72 -11.16
C LYS A 33 -14.50 3.37 -12.43
N ALA A 34 -13.70 4.32 -12.93
CA ALA A 34 -12.84 4.08 -14.09
C ALA A 34 -11.77 3.01 -13.80
N ALA A 35 -11.23 2.96 -12.58
CA ALA A 35 -10.30 1.93 -12.16
C ALA A 35 -10.99 0.55 -12.10
N ILE A 36 -12.21 0.45 -11.55
CA ILE A 36 -13.01 -0.78 -11.56
C ILE A 36 -13.28 -1.23 -13.00
N GLY A 37 -13.69 -0.31 -13.88
CA GLY A 37 -13.92 -0.56 -15.31
C GLY A 37 -12.66 -0.94 -16.08
N SER A 38 -11.48 -0.52 -15.61
CA SER A 38 -10.18 -0.91 -16.16
C SER A 38 -9.71 -2.29 -15.68
N GLY A 39 -10.42 -2.91 -14.73
CA GLY A 39 -10.14 -4.28 -14.26
C GLY A 39 -9.49 -4.36 -12.87
N TYR A 40 -9.25 -3.24 -12.18
CA TYR A 40 -8.76 -3.28 -10.80
C TYR A 40 -9.78 -3.95 -9.88
N ARG A 41 -9.27 -4.79 -8.98
CA ARG A 41 -10.05 -5.49 -7.95
C ARG A 41 -9.43 -5.36 -6.56
N TYR A 42 -8.25 -4.78 -6.45
CA TYR A 42 -7.63 -4.39 -5.20
C TYR A 42 -7.60 -2.87 -5.09
N PHE A 43 -8.20 -2.33 -4.02
CA PHE A 43 -8.25 -0.90 -3.71
C PHE A 43 -7.65 -0.64 -2.34
N ASP A 44 -6.70 0.29 -2.29
CA ASP A 44 -6.04 0.76 -1.08
C ASP A 44 -6.53 2.16 -0.74
N THR A 45 -7.17 2.30 0.41
CA THR A 45 -7.67 3.57 0.96
C THR A 45 -7.12 3.80 2.38
N ALA A 46 -7.60 4.82 3.07
CA ALA A 46 -7.34 5.10 4.48
C ALA A 46 -8.38 6.07 5.03
N SER A 47 -8.63 6.06 6.35
CA SER A 47 -9.50 7.03 7.03
C SER A 47 -9.09 8.47 6.73
N PHE A 48 -7.78 8.73 6.71
CA PHE A 48 -7.20 10.05 6.41
C PHE A 48 -7.46 10.56 4.98
N TYR A 49 -7.70 9.66 4.01
CA TYR A 49 -7.82 10.08 2.60
C TYR A 49 -9.17 10.73 2.27
N GLY A 50 -10.20 10.50 3.08
CA GLY A 50 -11.57 10.93 2.81
C GLY A 50 -12.17 10.30 1.54
N THR A 51 -11.64 9.13 1.12
CA THR A 51 -12.05 8.46 -0.11
C THR A 51 -12.84 7.16 0.13
N GLU A 52 -13.04 6.76 1.36
CA GLU A 52 -13.74 5.51 1.71
C GLU A 52 -15.19 5.49 1.17
N THR A 53 -15.94 6.56 1.38
CA THR A 53 -17.33 6.68 0.91
C THR A 53 -17.42 6.69 -0.62
N TYR A 54 -16.47 7.30 -1.32
CA TYR A 54 -16.40 7.27 -2.79
C TYR A 54 -16.03 5.89 -3.32
N LEU A 55 -15.22 5.13 -2.58
CA LEU A 55 -14.92 3.74 -2.92
C LEU A 55 -16.17 2.86 -2.75
N ALA A 56 -16.91 3.02 -1.67
CA ALA A 56 -18.19 2.34 -1.45
C ALA A 56 -19.18 2.63 -2.57
N GLU A 57 -19.34 3.91 -2.91
CA GLU A 57 -20.20 4.35 -4.03
C GLU A 57 -19.79 3.70 -5.35
N ALA A 58 -18.49 3.72 -5.68
CA ALA A 58 -17.96 3.14 -6.92
C ALA A 58 -18.23 1.62 -7.00
N ILE A 59 -18.02 0.89 -5.87
CA ILE A 59 -18.29 -0.54 -5.79
C ILE A 59 -19.77 -0.82 -5.99
N ARG A 60 -20.65 -0.12 -5.27
CA ARG A 60 -22.11 -0.25 -5.39
C ARG A 60 -22.58 0.00 -6.83
N GLN A 61 -22.09 1.06 -7.47
CA GLN A 61 -22.45 1.41 -8.85
C GLN A 61 -21.87 0.46 -9.89
N SER A 62 -20.83 -0.31 -9.56
CA SER A 62 -20.26 -1.31 -10.48
C SER A 62 -21.16 -2.52 -10.68
N GLY A 63 -22.10 -2.77 -9.76
CA GLY A 63 -22.94 -3.98 -9.75
C GLY A 63 -22.20 -5.28 -9.42
N LEU A 64 -20.90 -5.21 -9.12
CA LEU A 64 -20.10 -6.37 -8.76
C LEU A 64 -20.23 -6.65 -7.24
N PRO A 65 -20.25 -7.93 -6.83
CA PRO A 65 -20.35 -8.28 -5.42
C PRO A 65 -19.09 -7.87 -4.63
N ARG A 66 -19.26 -7.48 -3.36
CA ARG A 66 -18.16 -7.07 -2.45
C ARG A 66 -17.00 -8.08 -2.41
N LYS A 67 -17.30 -9.36 -2.45
CA LYS A 67 -16.30 -10.46 -2.42
C LYS A 67 -15.34 -10.48 -3.61
N ASP A 68 -15.68 -9.82 -4.70
CA ASP A 68 -14.82 -9.72 -5.88
C ASP A 68 -13.74 -8.64 -5.73
N PHE A 69 -13.81 -7.88 -4.64
CA PHE A 69 -12.85 -6.82 -4.32
C PHE A 69 -12.00 -7.20 -3.11
N PHE A 70 -10.72 -6.91 -3.19
CA PHE A 70 -9.80 -6.85 -2.07
C PHE A 70 -9.71 -5.38 -1.62
N ILE A 71 -10.17 -5.07 -0.42
CA ILE A 71 -10.20 -3.71 0.11
C ILE A 71 -9.24 -3.61 1.29
N ALA A 72 -8.26 -2.71 1.18
CA ALA A 72 -7.40 -2.31 2.28
C ALA A 72 -7.75 -0.90 2.74
N SER A 73 -7.79 -0.68 4.07
CA SER A 73 -7.83 0.64 4.67
C SER A 73 -6.82 0.74 5.82
N LYS A 74 -6.67 1.95 6.39
CA LYS A 74 -5.68 2.24 7.43
C LYS A 74 -6.27 3.18 8.47
N LEU A 75 -5.99 2.94 9.74
CA LEU A 75 -6.25 3.91 10.80
C LEU A 75 -5.17 5.01 10.79
N TRP A 76 -5.58 6.24 11.05
CA TRP A 76 -4.68 7.38 11.06
C TRP A 76 -3.98 7.54 12.41
N LYS A 77 -2.91 8.33 12.46
CA LYS A 77 -2.10 8.64 13.65
C LYS A 77 -2.92 9.04 14.89
N THR A 78 -3.97 9.83 14.69
CA THR A 78 -4.84 10.32 15.78
C THR A 78 -5.86 9.29 16.25
N GLU A 79 -5.90 8.13 15.62
CA GLU A 79 -6.82 7.02 15.90
C GLU A 79 -6.10 5.83 16.57
N MET A 80 -4.84 6.02 16.98
CA MET A 80 -4.05 5.00 17.67
C MET A 80 -4.49 4.79 19.12
N GLY A 81 -4.17 3.63 19.67
CA GLY A 81 -4.62 3.15 20.97
C GLY A 81 -5.77 2.16 20.84
N TYR A 82 -5.96 1.34 21.86
CA TYR A 82 -6.87 0.19 21.78
C TYR A 82 -8.33 0.59 21.45
N GLU A 83 -8.95 1.45 22.22
CA GLU A 83 -10.35 1.85 22.02
C GLU A 83 -10.52 2.70 20.75
N ASN A 84 -9.59 3.63 20.53
CA ASN A 84 -9.63 4.51 19.36
C ASN A 84 -9.51 3.72 18.06
N ALA A 85 -8.67 2.68 18.02
CA ALA A 85 -8.49 1.83 16.84
C ALA A 85 -9.75 1.04 16.51
N ARG A 86 -10.45 0.51 17.52
CA ARG A 86 -11.72 -0.19 17.34
C ARG A 86 -12.82 0.75 16.83
N ASP A 87 -12.88 1.97 17.38
CA ASP A 87 -13.82 2.99 16.93
C ASP A 87 -13.51 3.48 15.49
N ALA A 88 -12.23 3.66 15.16
CA ALA A 88 -11.80 4.01 13.81
C ALA A 88 -12.18 2.91 12.81
N PHE A 89 -11.97 1.65 13.16
CA PHE A 89 -12.35 0.52 12.33
C PHE A 89 -13.86 0.47 12.07
N ARG A 90 -14.69 0.69 13.10
CA ARG A 90 -16.15 0.75 12.95
C ARG A 90 -16.55 1.84 11.95
N ARG A 91 -16.00 3.06 12.09
CA ARG A 91 -16.26 4.17 11.15
C ARG A 91 -15.82 3.84 9.72
N THR A 92 -14.68 3.16 9.57
CA THR A 92 -14.20 2.68 8.27
C THR A 92 -15.18 1.70 7.63
N LEU A 93 -15.74 0.73 8.39
CA LEU A 93 -16.77 -0.18 7.87
C LEU A 93 -18.04 0.56 7.45
N GLU A 94 -18.49 1.53 8.25
CA GLU A 94 -19.65 2.37 7.93
C GLU A 94 -19.41 3.15 6.64
N ASN A 95 -18.25 3.83 6.50
CA ASN A 95 -17.88 4.59 5.32
C ASN A 95 -17.77 3.73 4.06
N LEU A 96 -17.28 2.51 4.20
CA LEU A 96 -17.11 1.56 3.10
C LEU A 96 -18.36 0.71 2.81
N GLU A 97 -19.43 0.88 3.57
CA GLU A 97 -20.69 0.10 3.44
C GLU A 97 -20.41 -1.42 3.40
N THR A 98 -19.59 -1.93 4.33
CA THR A 98 -19.16 -3.34 4.36
C THR A 98 -19.04 -3.89 5.77
N ASP A 99 -19.17 -5.22 5.91
CA ASP A 99 -19.09 -5.91 7.19
C ASP A 99 -17.68 -6.39 7.55
N TYR A 100 -16.74 -6.31 6.61
CA TYR A 100 -15.36 -6.77 6.79
C TYR A 100 -14.37 -6.03 5.88
N LEU A 101 -13.09 -6.09 6.26
CA LEU A 101 -11.96 -5.68 5.40
C LEU A 101 -11.09 -6.90 5.04
N ASP A 102 -10.48 -6.82 3.85
CA ASP A 102 -9.49 -7.81 3.44
C ASP A 102 -8.13 -7.53 4.09
N LEU A 103 -7.79 -6.25 4.30
CA LEU A 103 -6.56 -5.82 4.96
C LEU A 103 -6.79 -4.52 5.73
N TYR A 104 -6.31 -4.45 6.97
CA TYR A 104 -6.33 -3.22 7.76
C TYR A 104 -4.95 -2.94 8.34
N LEU A 105 -4.48 -1.69 8.20
CA LEU A 105 -3.12 -1.30 8.54
C LEU A 105 -3.08 -0.21 9.61
N ILE A 106 -2.04 -0.22 10.45
CA ILE A 106 -1.62 0.99 11.16
C ILE A 106 -0.87 1.86 10.15
N HIS A 107 -1.32 3.11 9.94
CA HIS A 107 -0.83 3.96 8.84
C HIS A 107 0.58 4.49 9.06
N TRP A 108 0.95 4.79 10.29
CA TRP A 108 2.26 5.27 10.72
C TRP A 108 2.57 4.78 12.13
N PRO A 109 3.84 4.50 12.48
CA PRO A 109 4.22 3.99 13.80
C PRO A 109 4.12 5.03 14.92
N LEU A 110 4.16 6.31 14.57
CA LEU A 110 4.17 7.39 15.55
C LEU A 110 3.01 8.36 15.30
N PRO A 111 2.32 8.85 16.36
CA PRO A 111 1.33 9.90 16.20
C PRO A 111 2.00 11.22 15.76
N GLU A 112 3.21 11.49 16.26
CA GLU A 112 4.07 12.61 15.88
C GLU A 112 5.54 12.23 16.13
N PRO A 113 6.51 12.88 15.46
CA PRO A 113 7.92 12.66 15.72
C PRO A 113 8.28 12.99 17.17
N GLY A 114 9.13 12.13 17.79
CA GLY A 114 9.57 12.29 19.17
C GLY A 114 8.58 11.87 20.24
N TYR A 115 7.45 11.25 19.89
CA TYR A 115 6.50 10.72 20.85
C TYR A 115 7.12 9.56 21.66
N GLU A 116 7.34 9.79 22.95
CA GLU A 116 8.12 8.87 23.80
C GLU A 116 7.45 7.51 24.03
N ASN A 117 6.11 7.48 24.18
CA ASN A 117 5.33 6.26 24.47
C ASN A 117 4.88 5.50 23.22
N TRP A 118 5.48 5.76 22.07
CA TRP A 118 5.06 5.15 20.80
C TRP A 118 5.04 3.62 20.86
N LYS A 119 5.98 2.98 21.55
CA LYS A 119 6.06 1.51 21.65
C LYS A 119 4.84 0.89 22.30
N GLU A 120 4.36 1.51 23.36
CA GLU A 120 3.15 1.05 24.06
C GLU A 120 1.92 1.31 23.21
N LEU A 121 1.81 2.51 22.65
CA LEU A 121 0.69 2.91 21.78
C LEU A 121 0.56 1.99 20.57
N ASP A 122 1.67 1.66 19.90
CA ASP A 122 1.70 0.71 18.79
C ASP A 122 1.18 -0.66 19.21
N ARG A 123 1.65 -1.20 20.36
CA ARG A 123 1.21 -2.51 20.85
C ARG A 123 -0.26 -2.53 21.24
N GLU A 124 -0.76 -1.48 21.87
CA GLU A 124 -2.18 -1.36 22.20
C GLU A 124 -3.05 -1.29 20.94
N THR A 125 -2.61 -0.52 19.95
CA THR A 125 -3.27 -0.44 18.64
C THR A 125 -3.24 -1.80 17.95
N TRP A 126 -2.09 -2.49 17.95
CA TRP A 126 -1.96 -3.81 17.36
C TRP A 126 -2.87 -4.84 18.00
N ARG A 127 -2.97 -4.86 19.34
CA ARG A 127 -3.88 -5.73 20.09
C ARG A 127 -5.34 -5.54 19.66
N ALA A 128 -5.79 -4.31 19.45
CA ALA A 128 -7.13 -4.04 18.94
C ALA A 128 -7.34 -4.67 17.54
N LEU A 129 -6.33 -4.59 16.66
CA LEU A 129 -6.39 -5.20 15.33
C LEU A 129 -6.40 -6.75 15.43
N GLU A 130 -5.65 -7.35 16.34
CA GLU A 130 -5.66 -8.80 16.58
C GLU A 130 -7.03 -9.32 17.02
N GLU A 131 -7.70 -8.59 17.88
CA GLU A 131 -9.06 -8.96 18.34
C GLU A 131 -10.07 -8.83 17.19
N LEU A 132 -10.04 -7.75 16.41
CA LEU A 132 -10.88 -7.58 15.22
C LEU A 132 -10.62 -8.67 14.17
N TYR A 133 -9.36 -9.11 14.05
CA TYR A 133 -8.98 -10.25 13.21
C TYR A 133 -9.58 -11.56 13.75
N ALA A 134 -9.50 -11.81 15.06
CA ALA A 134 -10.08 -12.98 15.70
C ALA A 134 -11.63 -12.99 15.63
N GLU A 135 -12.26 -11.82 15.65
CA GLU A 135 -13.70 -11.65 15.41
C GLU A 135 -14.11 -11.92 13.93
N GLY A 136 -13.15 -12.14 13.03
CA GLY A 136 -13.39 -12.34 11.60
C GLY A 136 -13.80 -11.07 10.83
N LYS A 137 -13.59 -9.90 11.43
CA LYS A 137 -13.89 -8.60 10.82
C LYS A 137 -12.81 -8.13 9.85
N ILE A 138 -11.58 -8.64 10.01
CA ILE A 138 -10.44 -8.35 9.16
C ILE A 138 -9.82 -9.67 8.72
N ARG A 139 -9.52 -9.83 7.43
CA ARG A 139 -8.92 -11.05 6.90
C ARG A 139 -7.40 -11.09 7.04
N ALA A 140 -6.74 -9.92 7.05
CA ALA A 140 -5.31 -9.76 7.29
C ALA A 140 -5.04 -8.41 7.96
N ILE A 141 -4.10 -8.38 8.90
CA ILE A 141 -3.66 -7.15 9.57
C ILE A 141 -2.21 -6.84 9.22
N GLY A 142 -1.85 -5.57 9.19
CA GLY A 142 -0.50 -5.16 8.80
C GLY A 142 -0.16 -3.74 9.22
N LEU A 143 0.95 -3.28 8.69
CA LEU A 143 1.62 -2.05 9.04
C LEU A 143 1.81 -1.17 7.80
N SER A 144 2.05 0.11 8.00
CA SER A 144 2.49 1.02 6.96
C SER A 144 3.52 2.01 7.51
N ASN A 145 4.61 2.20 6.77
CA ASN A 145 5.74 3.07 7.14
C ASN A 145 6.51 2.62 8.40
N PHE A 146 6.44 1.34 8.74
CA PHE A 146 7.19 0.79 9.87
C PHE A 146 8.63 0.46 9.43
N LEU A 147 9.61 0.97 10.15
CA LEU A 147 11.01 0.59 10.03
C LEU A 147 11.29 -0.66 10.87
N PRO A 148 12.43 -1.36 10.67
CA PRO A 148 12.74 -2.59 11.41
C PRO A 148 12.54 -2.50 12.91
N HIS A 149 12.99 -1.42 13.58
CA HIS A 149 12.81 -1.24 15.02
C HIS A 149 11.35 -1.05 15.48
N HIS A 150 10.49 -0.49 14.61
CA HIS A 150 9.05 -0.42 14.86
C HIS A 150 8.41 -1.80 14.73
N ILE A 151 8.79 -2.56 13.69
CA ILE A 151 8.31 -3.94 13.47
C ILE A 151 8.74 -4.84 14.62
N GLU A 152 9.98 -4.74 15.10
CA GLU A 152 10.47 -5.48 16.27
C GLU A 152 9.62 -5.25 17.52
N ASN A 153 9.20 -4.00 17.74
CA ASN A 153 8.32 -3.66 18.85
C ASN A 153 6.97 -4.41 18.78
N ILE A 154 6.40 -4.55 17.59
CA ILE A 154 5.17 -5.34 17.38
C ILE A 154 5.46 -6.82 17.57
N LEU A 155 6.50 -7.35 16.92
CA LEU A 155 6.86 -8.77 16.96
C LEU A 155 7.19 -9.27 18.37
N ALA A 156 7.67 -8.42 19.25
CA ALA A 156 7.98 -8.76 20.64
C ALA A 156 6.76 -9.15 21.48
N GLY A 157 5.54 -8.77 21.08
CA GLY A 157 4.33 -9.01 21.87
C GLY A 157 3.10 -9.47 21.08
N CYS A 158 3.18 -9.59 19.75
CA CYS A 158 2.04 -9.97 18.94
C CYS A 158 1.72 -11.47 19.02
N THR A 159 0.44 -11.81 18.93
CA THR A 159 -0.07 -13.19 18.74
C THR A 159 -0.32 -13.46 17.25
N VAL A 160 -0.69 -12.43 16.49
CA VAL A 160 -0.83 -12.48 15.03
C VAL A 160 0.28 -11.63 14.41
N ARG A 161 1.12 -12.24 13.59
CA ARG A 161 2.21 -11.52 12.92
C ARG A 161 1.66 -10.58 11.84
N PRO A 162 2.28 -9.40 11.63
CA PRO A 162 1.93 -8.55 10.50
C PRO A 162 2.03 -9.32 9.18
N ALA A 163 1.00 -9.21 8.34
CA ALA A 163 0.99 -9.85 7.05
C ALA A 163 1.62 -8.97 5.95
N VAL A 164 1.56 -7.66 6.15
CA VAL A 164 1.99 -6.64 5.19
C VAL A 164 2.70 -5.50 5.92
N ASP A 165 3.71 -4.91 5.27
CA ASP A 165 4.16 -3.55 5.55
C ASP A 165 4.17 -2.73 4.26
N GLN A 166 3.42 -1.62 4.24
CA GLN A 166 3.26 -0.74 3.10
C GLN A 166 4.17 0.48 3.24
N ILE A 167 5.23 0.56 2.43
CA ILE A 167 6.26 1.60 2.51
C ILE A 167 6.38 2.40 1.21
N GLU A 168 7.01 3.58 1.23
CA GLU A 168 7.43 4.25 0.00
C GLU A 168 8.46 3.38 -0.71
N TYR A 169 8.16 3.00 -1.97
CA TYR A 169 9.06 2.15 -2.71
C TYR A 169 8.97 2.43 -4.21
N HIS A 170 10.10 2.79 -4.82
CA HIS A 170 10.24 3.02 -6.26
C HIS A 170 11.72 3.02 -6.67
N PRO A 171 12.07 2.97 -7.96
CA PRO A 171 13.44 3.22 -8.41
C PRO A 171 13.97 4.54 -7.83
N GLY A 172 15.19 4.51 -7.29
CA GLY A 172 15.77 5.64 -6.56
C GLY A 172 15.38 5.79 -5.09
N TYR A 173 14.43 4.99 -4.58
CA TYR A 173 14.11 4.88 -3.15
C TYR A 173 13.60 3.47 -2.83
N SER A 174 14.51 2.51 -2.78
CA SER A 174 14.20 1.08 -2.66
C SER A 174 14.20 0.54 -1.23
N GLN A 175 14.63 1.32 -0.24
CA GLN A 175 14.61 0.97 1.19
C GLN A 175 15.07 -0.49 1.48
N GLU A 176 16.20 -0.90 0.90
CA GLU A 176 16.66 -2.29 0.88
C GLU A 176 16.68 -2.95 2.26
N ALA A 177 17.13 -2.24 3.31
CA ALA A 177 17.18 -2.78 4.66
C ALA A 177 15.78 -3.11 5.21
N ALA A 178 14.80 -2.23 5.00
CA ALA A 178 13.43 -2.45 5.43
C ALA A 178 12.78 -3.59 4.64
N VAL A 179 12.97 -3.62 3.32
CA VAL A 179 12.46 -4.68 2.44
C VAL A 179 13.03 -6.04 2.83
N GLN A 180 14.33 -6.12 3.06
CA GLN A 180 15.00 -7.37 3.46
C GLN A 180 14.51 -7.84 4.83
N TYR A 181 14.39 -6.93 5.79
CA TYR A 181 13.85 -7.25 7.12
C TYR A 181 12.41 -7.80 7.05
N CYS A 182 11.54 -7.16 6.27
CA CYS A 182 10.18 -7.66 6.05
C CYS A 182 10.18 -9.07 5.46
N LYS A 183 11.00 -9.31 4.43
CA LYS A 183 11.13 -10.61 3.78
C LYS A 183 11.58 -11.71 4.73
N GLU A 184 12.58 -11.44 5.56
CA GLU A 184 13.10 -12.39 6.56
C GLU A 184 12.06 -12.73 7.63
N ASN A 185 11.13 -11.81 7.89
CA ASN A 185 10.03 -12.00 8.84
C ASN A 185 8.72 -12.50 8.20
N GLY A 186 8.71 -12.82 6.89
CA GLY A 186 7.53 -13.32 6.19
C GLY A 186 6.44 -12.24 6.00
N ILE A 187 6.82 -10.96 6.01
CA ILE A 187 5.94 -9.81 5.83
C ILE A 187 6.01 -9.38 4.36
N LEU A 188 4.86 -9.34 3.67
CA LEU A 188 4.79 -8.88 2.29
C LEU A 188 4.93 -7.35 2.24
N VAL A 189 5.82 -6.86 1.39
CA VAL A 189 5.97 -5.41 1.18
C VAL A 189 4.98 -4.92 0.12
N GLN A 190 4.34 -3.77 0.39
CA GLN A 190 3.59 -3.02 -0.60
C GLN A 190 4.25 -1.66 -0.84
N ALA A 191 4.12 -1.17 -2.06
CA ALA A 191 4.72 0.09 -2.48
C ALA A 191 3.66 1.19 -2.62
N TRP A 192 3.64 2.15 -1.68
CA TRP A 192 2.97 3.42 -1.97
C TRP A 192 3.89 4.33 -2.79
N SER A 193 3.31 5.25 -3.56
CA SER A 193 4.03 6.09 -4.54
C SER A 193 5.00 5.31 -5.45
N PRO A 194 4.60 4.18 -6.07
CA PRO A 194 5.53 3.29 -6.77
C PRO A 194 6.15 3.89 -8.05
N ILE A 195 5.74 5.11 -8.42
CA ILE A 195 6.31 5.93 -9.50
C ILE A 195 6.94 7.23 -8.97
N GLY A 196 7.30 7.29 -7.66
CA GLY A 196 7.93 8.45 -7.02
C GLY A 196 7.11 9.74 -7.17
N ARG A 197 5.78 9.68 -7.11
CA ARG A 197 4.88 10.82 -7.40
C ARG A 197 5.20 11.48 -8.76
N SER A 198 5.57 10.67 -9.77
CA SER A 198 6.01 11.03 -11.12
C SER A 198 7.39 11.69 -11.22
N ARG A 199 8.14 11.84 -10.13
CA ARG A 199 9.48 12.47 -10.12
C ARG A 199 10.51 11.62 -10.86
N VAL A 200 10.40 10.27 -10.77
CA VAL A 200 11.35 9.34 -11.39
C VAL A 200 11.02 8.99 -12.85
N LEU A 201 9.86 9.42 -13.38
CA LEU A 201 9.43 9.04 -14.73
C LEU A 201 10.28 9.68 -15.86
N LYS A 202 11.07 10.72 -15.54
CA LYS A 202 11.98 11.38 -16.47
C LYS A 202 13.45 11.03 -16.20
N ASP A 203 13.72 10.13 -15.27
CA ASP A 203 15.06 9.67 -15.01
C ASP A 203 15.65 9.00 -16.27
N PRO A 204 16.90 9.31 -16.65
CA PRO A 204 17.52 8.77 -17.87
C PRO A 204 17.51 7.23 -17.92
N LEU A 205 17.81 6.56 -16.80
CA LEU A 205 17.80 5.09 -16.74
C LEU A 205 16.39 4.53 -16.92
N VAL A 206 15.41 5.12 -16.26
CA VAL A 206 14.00 4.69 -16.39
C VAL A 206 13.52 4.88 -17.83
N CYS A 207 13.88 6.00 -18.49
CA CYS A 207 13.54 6.25 -19.88
C CYS A 207 14.26 5.30 -20.85
N GLU A 208 15.53 5.01 -20.62
CA GLU A 208 16.33 4.03 -21.40
C GLU A 208 15.66 2.66 -21.37
N LEU A 209 15.30 2.18 -20.16
CA LEU A 209 14.66 0.88 -20.00
C LEU A 209 13.24 0.85 -20.57
N ALA A 210 12.50 1.94 -20.48
CA ALA A 210 11.19 2.06 -21.12
C ALA A 210 11.30 1.87 -22.65
N ALA A 211 12.30 2.46 -23.26
CA ALA A 211 12.60 2.27 -24.70
C ALA A 211 13.04 0.82 -25.01
N LYS A 212 13.96 0.25 -24.20
CA LYS A 212 14.46 -1.13 -24.37
C LYS A 212 13.29 -2.14 -24.38
N TYR A 213 12.38 -2.03 -23.40
CA TYR A 213 11.27 -2.96 -23.24
C TYR A 213 9.99 -2.56 -23.99
N ARG A 214 10.00 -1.39 -24.67
CA ARG A 214 8.86 -0.84 -25.44
C ARG A 214 7.59 -0.66 -24.58
N VAL A 215 7.77 -0.16 -23.36
CA VAL A 215 6.71 0.11 -22.39
C VAL A 215 6.82 1.54 -21.85
N SER A 216 5.86 2.01 -21.10
CA SER A 216 5.93 3.33 -20.46
C SER A 216 6.94 3.35 -19.30
N PRO A 217 7.54 4.52 -18.96
CA PRO A 217 8.36 4.69 -17.76
C PRO A 217 7.65 4.26 -16.48
N ALA A 218 6.33 4.47 -16.39
CA ALA A 218 5.52 4.02 -15.25
C ALA A 218 5.52 2.48 -15.14
N GLN A 219 5.37 1.77 -16.25
CA GLN A 219 5.43 0.30 -16.26
C GLN A 219 6.80 -0.22 -15.81
N ILE A 220 7.90 0.44 -16.14
CA ILE A 220 9.25 0.09 -15.64
C ILE A 220 9.28 0.17 -14.11
N CYS A 221 8.82 1.28 -13.53
CA CYS A 221 8.79 1.45 -12.07
C CYS A 221 7.91 0.42 -11.38
N LEU A 222 6.73 0.15 -11.91
CA LEU A 222 5.79 -0.82 -11.35
C LEU A 222 6.31 -2.26 -11.51
N LYS A 223 6.90 -2.58 -12.65
CA LYS A 223 7.50 -3.90 -12.92
C LYS A 223 8.70 -4.15 -12.01
N PHE A 224 9.52 -3.13 -11.74
CA PHE A 224 10.59 -3.21 -10.77
C PHE A 224 10.08 -3.69 -9.40
N ALA A 225 8.98 -3.13 -8.89
CA ALA A 225 8.38 -3.59 -7.65
C ALA A 225 7.89 -5.06 -7.76
N VAL A 226 7.12 -5.37 -8.80
CA VAL A 226 6.55 -6.71 -9.00
C VAL A 226 7.62 -7.80 -9.12
N GLN A 227 8.71 -7.57 -9.88
CA GLN A 227 9.78 -8.56 -10.02
C GLN A 227 10.61 -8.76 -8.74
N ARG A 228 10.50 -7.84 -7.79
CA ARG A 228 11.09 -7.96 -6.45
C ARG A 228 10.13 -8.53 -5.41
N GLY A 229 8.93 -8.98 -5.85
CA GLY A 229 7.92 -9.54 -4.96
C GLY A 229 7.15 -8.50 -4.14
N ILE A 230 7.13 -7.25 -4.58
CA ILE A 230 6.48 -6.12 -3.91
C ILE A 230 5.20 -5.75 -4.67
N VAL A 231 4.11 -5.48 -3.96
CA VAL A 231 2.81 -5.10 -4.54
C VAL A 231 2.74 -3.58 -4.75
N PRO A 232 2.80 -3.08 -5.99
CA PRO A 232 2.65 -1.65 -6.25
C PRO A 232 1.18 -1.19 -6.18
N LEU A 233 0.99 0.02 -5.66
CA LEU A 233 -0.30 0.69 -5.52
C LEU A 233 -0.33 2.01 -6.33
N PRO A 234 -0.26 1.93 -7.67
CA PRO A 234 -0.33 3.14 -8.49
C PRO A 234 -1.70 3.81 -8.42
N LYS A 235 -1.70 5.15 -8.56
CA LYS A 235 -2.89 5.97 -8.82
C LYS A 235 -2.81 6.58 -10.21
N SER A 236 -3.89 6.55 -10.94
CA SER A 236 -4.05 7.31 -12.19
C SER A 236 -5.47 7.85 -12.30
N SER A 237 -5.65 8.99 -12.97
CA SER A 237 -6.96 9.50 -13.39
C SER A 237 -7.27 9.22 -14.87
N SER A 238 -6.32 8.64 -15.62
CA SER A 238 -6.52 8.26 -17.02
C SER A 238 -6.83 6.77 -17.14
N PRO A 239 -7.98 6.38 -17.70
CA PRO A 239 -8.32 4.98 -17.94
C PRO A 239 -7.28 4.22 -18.79
N GLU A 240 -6.66 4.90 -19.75
CA GLU A 240 -5.60 4.33 -20.57
C GLU A 240 -4.37 3.97 -19.72
N ARG A 241 -3.88 4.91 -18.88
CA ARG A 241 -2.77 4.66 -17.97
C ARG A 241 -3.12 3.62 -16.90
N MET A 242 -4.39 3.55 -16.45
CA MET A 242 -4.84 2.51 -15.54
C MET A 242 -4.66 1.11 -16.15
N LYS A 243 -5.03 0.93 -17.42
CA LYS A 243 -4.83 -0.35 -18.15
C LYS A 243 -3.35 -0.65 -18.34
N GLN A 244 -2.53 0.35 -18.74
CA GLN A 244 -1.08 0.17 -18.86
C GLN A 244 -0.43 -0.22 -17.53
N ASN A 245 -0.82 0.42 -16.42
CA ASN A 245 -0.30 0.10 -15.08
C ASN A 245 -0.68 -1.31 -14.59
N MET A 246 -1.70 -1.94 -15.14
CA MET A 246 -2.04 -3.34 -14.87
C MET A 246 -1.31 -4.32 -15.78
N ASP A 247 -0.85 -3.89 -16.95
CA ASP A 247 -0.13 -4.73 -17.91
C ASP A 247 1.36 -4.83 -17.54
N LEU A 248 1.62 -5.51 -16.43
CA LEU A 248 2.97 -5.73 -15.88
C LEU A 248 3.48 -7.16 -16.09
N PHE A 249 2.65 -8.02 -16.68
CA PHE A 249 2.97 -9.44 -16.84
C PHE A 249 3.15 -9.85 -18.31
N SER A 250 3.04 -8.89 -19.24
CA SER A 250 3.29 -9.08 -20.67
C SER A 250 4.78 -9.03 -21.04
N PHE A 251 5.63 -8.52 -20.14
CA PHE A 251 7.08 -8.44 -20.33
C PHE A 251 7.84 -8.77 -19.05
N GLU A 252 9.12 -9.09 -19.19
CA GLU A 252 10.03 -9.31 -18.05
C GLU A 252 11.30 -8.49 -18.27
N MET A 253 11.78 -7.82 -17.22
CA MET A 253 13.07 -7.13 -17.24
C MET A 253 14.18 -8.11 -16.87
N GLU A 254 15.33 -7.94 -17.51
CA GLU A 254 16.54 -8.69 -17.19
C GLU A 254 17.02 -8.39 -15.76
N GLN A 255 17.65 -9.36 -15.12
CA GLN A 255 18.12 -9.19 -13.73
C GLN A 255 19.12 -8.05 -13.58
N GLU A 256 19.95 -7.80 -14.61
CA GLU A 256 20.88 -6.69 -14.63
C GLU A 256 20.16 -5.35 -14.57
N ASP A 257 19.08 -5.18 -15.32
CA ASP A 257 18.28 -3.94 -15.32
C ASP A 257 17.55 -3.71 -14.00
N ILE A 258 17.05 -4.79 -13.37
CA ILE A 258 16.51 -4.72 -12.00
C ILE A 258 17.58 -4.24 -11.02
N TRP A 259 18.81 -4.76 -11.16
CA TRP A 259 19.92 -4.37 -10.31
C TRP A 259 20.35 -2.90 -10.55
N ARG A 260 20.39 -2.45 -11.80
CA ARG A 260 20.65 -1.04 -12.14
C ARG A 260 19.64 -0.09 -11.51
N LEU A 261 18.34 -0.43 -11.54
CA LEU A 261 17.28 0.34 -10.88
C LEU A 261 17.39 0.31 -9.35
N ALA A 262 17.79 -0.81 -8.75
CA ALA A 262 17.97 -0.94 -7.32
C ALA A 262 19.16 -0.12 -6.78
N THR A 263 20.19 0.06 -7.59
CA THR A 263 21.44 0.73 -7.22
C THR A 263 21.60 2.15 -7.78
N MET A 264 20.57 2.66 -8.47
CA MET A 264 20.61 4.03 -8.96
C MET A 264 20.70 5.05 -7.81
N PRO A 265 21.23 6.26 -8.04
CA PRO A 265 21.27 7.29 -7.02
C PRO A 265 19.90 7.60 -6.43
N GLN A 266 19.88 7.93 -5.13
CA GLN A 266 18.63 8.26 -4.46
C GLN A 266 17.95 9.46 -5.14
N SER A 267 16.67 9.27 -5.50
CA SER A 267 15.84 10.28 -6.15
C SER A 267 14.37 10.04 -5.89
N GLY A 268 13.53 11.05 -6.06
CA GLY A 268 12.09 10.90 -6.00
C GLY A 268 11.48 10.72 -4.60
N TRP A 269 12.28 10.71 -3.53
CA TRP A 269 11.79 10.58 -2.17
C TRP A 269 10.75 11.67 -1.82
N SER A 270 9.72 11.28 -1.07
CA SER A 270 8.59 12.16 -0.72
C SER A 270 8.94 13.24 0.31
N GLY A 271 10.02 13.05 1.08
CA GLY A 271 10.35 13.86 2.25
C GLY A 271 9.64 13.37 3.53
N GLU A 272 8.98 12.21 3.48
CA GLU A 272 8.26 11.65 4.62
C GLU A 272 9.08 10.52 5.25
N HIS A 273 9.43 10.64 6.54
CA HIS A 273 10.17 9.63 7.29
C HIS A 273 9.44 9.32 8.60
N PRO A 274 9.32 8.02 9.01
CA PRO A 274 8.56 7.63 10.19
C PRO A 274 9.02 8.28 11.50
N ASP A 275 10.34 8.47 11.67
CA ASP A 275 10.95 9.01 12.90
C ASP A 275 11.28 10.50 12.84
N GLN A 276 10.94 11.18 11.75
CA GLN A 276 11.40 12.56 11.53
C GLN A 276 10.24 13.45 11.08
N GLU A 277 10.41 14.75 11.33
CA GLU A 277 9.53 15.74 10.74
C GLU A 277 9.65 15.72 9.21
N ARG A 278 8.56 16.11 8.56
CA ARG A 278 8.51 16.17 7.11
C ARG A 278 9.51 17.19 6.59
N VAL A 279 10.39 16.75 5.72
CA VAL A 279 11.35 17.62 5.02
C VAL A 279 10.72 18.10 3.72
N TYR A 280 10.60 19.41 3.56
CA TYR A 280 10.14 20.02 2.31
C TYR A 280 11.37 20.44 1.50
N PHE A 281 11.52 19.86 0.32
CA PHE A 281 12.54 20.24 -0.68
C PHE A 281 11.92 21.03 -1.80
#